data_72a1a941d43ffd2cbac981b40a483295
#
_entry.id   72a1a941d43ffd2cbac981b40a483295
#
_cell.length_a   1.000
_cell.length_b   1.000
_cell.length_c   1.000
_cell.angle_alpha   90.00
_cell.angle_beta   90.00
_cell.angle_gamma   90.00
#
_symmetry.space_group_name_H-M   'P 1'
#
loop_
_entity.id
_entity.type
_entity.pdbx_description
1 polymer ?
#
loop_
_entity_poly.entity_id
_entity_poly.type
_entity_poly.pdbx_seq_one_letter_code
_entity_poly.pdbx_strand_id
1 'polypeptide(L)'
;IGELGVVIAPTGAGKSMALTHLGAQAVKAGKTVVHYTLELADKVIAQRYDSCISEIKLNELKNRKEDVLDSIKEVEGALIVKEYPTKSASIATLDRHLEKLASRGIKIGTIIVDYADLLKSVTSYKDKRFELESIYEELRGLAQKYSCPIWTASQTNRSGVNAEIVTMEAISEAFNKC
;
A
#
# COMPACT_ATOMS: atom_id res chain seq x y z
N ILE A 1 15.23 -3.25 -7.56
CA ILE A 1 14.15 -2.87 -8.49
C ILE A 1 13.25 -4.09 -8.65
N GLY A 2 11.93 -3.94 -8.56
CA GLY A 2 11.00 -5.06 -8.65
C GLY A 2 10.92 -5.92 -7.39
N GLU A 3 11.00 -5.32 -6.22
CA GLU A 3 10.95 -6.02 -4.93
C GLU A 3 9.64 -5.74 -4.18
N LEU A 4 9.25 -6.69 -3.34
CA LEU A 4 8.10 -6.58 -2.45
C LEU A 4 8.57 -6.30 -1.02
N GLY A 5 8.18 -5.15 -0.48
CA GLY A 5 8.36 -4.79 0.93
C GLY A 5 7.07 -5.03 1.73
N VAL A 6 7.20 -5.62 2.91
CA VAL A 6 6.04 -5.93 3.77
C VAL A 6 6.22 -5.29 5.15
N VAL A 7 5.28 -4.43 5.54
CA VAL A 7 5.21 -3.85 6.89
C VAL A 7 4.36 -4.78 7.76
N ILE A 8 4.97 -5.37 8.76
CA ILE A 8 4.31 -6.34 9.65
C ILE A 8 4.07 -5.70 11.01
N ALA A 9 2.82 -5.65 11.45
CA ALA A 9 2.47 -5.11 12.76
C ALA A 9 1.06 -5.55 13.20
N PRO A 10 0.73 -5.48 14.50
CA PRO A 10 -0.63 -5.72 15.01
C PRO A 10 -1.67 -4.76 14.43
N THR A 11 -2.94 -5.09 14.62
CA THR A 11 -4.05 -4.19 14.31
C THR A 11 -3.92 -2.90 15.13
N GLY A 12 -4.16 -1.74 14.49
CA GLY A 12 -4.08 -0.44 15.15
C GLY A 12 -2.67 0.14 15.31
N ALA A 13 -1.59 -0.62 14.99
CA ALA A 13 -0.20 -0.17 15.13
C ALA A 13 0.27 0.84 14.05
N GLY A 14 -0.62 1.31 13.19
CA GLY A 14 -0.29 2.36 12.22
C GLY A 14 0.25 1.89 10.86
N LYS A 15 0.02 0.62 10.45
CA LYS A 15 0.47 0.08 9.15
C LYS A 15 0.12 0.98 7.97
N SER A 16 -1.16 1.37 7.84
CA SER A 16 -1.61 2.25 6.76
C SER A 16 -0.96 3.63 6.80
N MET A 17 -0.61 4.14 8.00
CA MET A 17 0.14 5.40 8.12
C MET A 17 1.59 5.22 7.64
N ALA A 18 2.24 4.11 7.98
CA ALA A 18 3.58 3.79 7.51
C ALA A 18 3.61 3.67 5.97
N LEU A 19 2.64 2.94 5.38
CA LEU A 19 2.51 2.83 3.93
C LEU A 19 2.27 4.19 3.26
N THR A 20 1.40 5.02 3.83
CA THR A 20 1.16 6.39 3.34
C THR A 20 2.42 7.23 3.42
N HIS A 21 3.19 7.13 4.52
CA HIS A 21 4.44 7.85 4.68
C HIS A 21 5.48 7.44 3.62
N LEU A 22 5.66 6.14 3.40
CA LEU A 22 6.55 5.62 2.34
C LEU A 22 6.14 6.15 0.96
N GLY A 23 4.83 6.14 0.66
CA GLY A 23 4.31 6.70 -0.59
C GLY A 23 4.54 8.21 -0.70
N ALA A 24 4.31 8.97 0.37
CA ALA A 24 4.54 10.41 0.38
C ALA A 24 6.02 10.76 0.14
N GLN A 25 6.95 10.01 0.74
CA GLN A 25 8.38 10.19 0.46
C GLN A 25 8.72 9.89 -1.01
N ALA A 26 8.12 8.86 -1.60
CA ALA A 26 8.31 8.56 -3.02
C ALA A 26 7.75 9.67 -3.91
N VAL A 27 6.58 10.24 -3.58
CA VAL A 27 6.01 11.40 -4.29
C VAL A 27 6.91 12.63 -4.15
N LYS A 28 7.38 12.95 -2.95
CA LYS A 28 8.37 14.04 -2.71
C LYS A 28 9.67 13.83 -3.51
N ALA A 29 10.06 12.58 -3.76
CA ALA A 29 11.23 12.22 -4.59
C ALA A 29 10.92 12.19 -6.11
N GLY A 30 9.83 12.80 -6.57
CA GLY A 30 9.48 12.92 -7.99
C GLY A 30 8.95 11.61 -8.62
N LYS A 31 8.51 10.62 -7.82
CA LYS A 31 7.98 9.35 -8.35
C LYS A 31 6.47 9.38 -8.48
N THR A 32 5.94 8.66 -9.48
CA THR A 32 4.50 8.38 -9.53
C THR A 32 4.19 7.20 -8.63
N VAL A 33 3.34 7.42 -7.63
CA VAL A 33 2.87 6.41 -6.68
C VAL A 33 1.44 6.01 -7.04
N VAL A 34 1.19 4.70 -7.14
CA VAL A 34 -0.16 4.14 -7.25
C VAL A 34 -0.51 3.45 -5.94
N HIS A 35 -1.44 4.01 -5.19
CA HIS A 35 -1.88 3.48 -3.89
C HIS A 35 -3.25 2.83 -4.01
N TYR A 36 -3.29 1.53 -3.84
CA TYR A 36 -4.52 0.75 -3.74
C TYR A 36 -4.92 0.61 -2.28
N THR A 37 -6.11 1.10 -1.94
CA THR A 37 -6.68 0.93 -0.60
C THR A 37 -7.85 -0.06 -0.64
N LEU A 38 -7.84 -1.03 0.28
CA LEU A 38 -8.84 -2.10 0.39
C LEU A 38 -9.59 -2.05 1.74
N GLU A 39 -9.19 -1.15 2.63
CA GLU A 39 -9.78 -0.99 3.96
C GLU A 39 -10.34 0.42 4.18
N LEU A 40 -9.62 1.44 3.77
CA LEU A 40 -9.97 2.84 3.98
C LEU A 40 -10.46 3.50 2.70
N ALA A 41 -11.37 4.47 2.83
CA ALA A 41 -11.82 5.27 1.70
C ALA A 41 -10.66 6.07 1.08
N ASP A 42 -10.70 6.25 -0.23
CA ASP A 42 -9.70 6.99 -1.02
C ASP A 42 -9.45 8.41 -0.48
N LYS A 43 -10.52 9.10 -0.05
CA LYS A 43 -10.46 10.43 0.57
C LYS A 43 -9.65 10.44 1.87
N VAL A 44 -9.75 9.40 2.68
CA VAL A 44 -8.99 9.29 3.94
C VAL A 44 -7.50 9.11 3.62
N ILE A 45 -7.18 8.28 2.64
CA ILE A 45 -5.80 8.09 2.18
C ILE A 45 -5.27 9.40 1.59
N ALA A 46 -6.02 10.09 0.73
CA ALA A 46 -5.62 11.38 0.16
C ALA A 46 -5.30 12.41 1.25
N GLN A 47 -6.16 12.57 2.26
CA GLN A 47 -5.89 13.48 3.39
C GLN A 47 -4.61 13.13 4.16
N ARG A 48 -4.28 11.84 4.30
CA ARG A 48 -3.03 11.43 4.93
C ARG A 48 -1.82 11.80 4.08
N TYR A 49 -1.92 11.67 2.76
CA TYR A 49 -0.87 12.15 1.84
C TYR A 49 -0.72 13.67 1.93
N ASP A 50 -1.84 14.41 1.91
CA ASP A 50 -1.81 15.87 2.06
C ASP A 50 -1.07 16.28 3.33
N SER A 51 -1.39 15.62 4.45
CA SER A 51 -0.71 15.86 5.74
C SER A 51 0.79 15.51 5.69
N CYS A 52 1.16 14.38 5.10
CA CYS A 52 2.56 13.97 4.99
C CYS A 52 3.37 14.86 4.03
N ILE A 53 2.77 15.35 2.96
CA ILE A 53 3.44 16.19 1.97
C ILE A 53 3.59 17.62 2.49
N SER A 54 2.52 18.21 3.02
CA SER A 54 2.50 19.57 3.53
C SER A 54 3.08 19.74 4.94
N GLU A 55 3.28 18.63 5.67
CA GLU A 55 3.70 18.61 7.09
C GLU A 55 2.69 19.29 8.02
N ILE A 56 1.45 19.45 7.57
CA ILE A 56 0.33 20.00 8.32
C ILE A 56 -0.44 18.84 8.97
N LYS A 57 -0.81 19.00 10.24
CA LYS A 57 -1.57 17.98 10.99
C LYS A 57 -2.92 17.72 10.34
N LEU A 58 -3.36 16.45 10.33
CA LEU A 58 -4.64 16.02 9.73
C LEU A 58 -5.85 16.85 10.18
N ASN A 59 -5.92 17.24 11.46
CA ASN A 59 -7.01 18.04 12.01
C ASN A 59 -6.95 19.51 11.57
N GLU A 60 -5.83 19.99 11.05
CA GLU A 60 -5.63 21.38 10.61
C GLU A 60 -5.80 21.56 9.09
N LEU A 61 -5.78 20.47 8.29
CA LEU A 61 -5.85 20.53 6.83
C LEU A 61 -7.02 21.36 6.30
N LYS A 62 -8.20 21.24 6.95
CA LYS A 62 -9.41 21.96 6.53
C LYS A 62 -9.26 23.49 6.65
N ASN A 63 -8.49 23.94 7.63
CA ASN A 63 -8.30 25.37 7.94
C ASN A 63 -7.10 25.96 7.19
N ARG A 64 -6.22 25.11 6.62
CA ARG A 64 -4.98 25.52 5.97
C ARG A 64 -4.89 25.02 4.52
N LYS A 65 -6.03 25.08 3.80
CA LYS A 65 -6.13 24.54 2.43
C LYS A 65 -5.17 25.18 1.43
N GLU A 66 -4.93 26.47 1.54
CA GLU A 66 -4.01 27.19 0.65
C GLU A 66 -2.58 26.71 0.86
N ASP A 67 -2.13 26.61 2.12
CA ASP A 67 -0.79 26.10 2.46
C ASP A 67 -0.59 24.67 1.94
N VAL A 68 -1.62 23.82 2.07
CA VAL A 68 -1.59 22.43 1.55
C VAL A 68 -1.45 22.43 0.03
N LEU A 69 -2.25 23.24 -0.67
CA LEU A 69 -2.20 23.32 -2.13
C LEU A 69 -0.86 23.83 -2.62
N ASP A 70 -0.26 24.80 -1.95
CA ASP A 70 1.03 25.33 -2.34
C ASP A 70 2.14 24.29 -2.13
N SER A 71 2.14 23.57 -1.00
CA SER A 71 3.07 22.44 -0.78
C SER A 71 2.94 21.33 -1.83
N ILE A 72 1.72 21.02 -2.28
CA ILE A 72 1.48 19.99 -3.30
C ILE A 72 1.97 20.45 -4.68
N LYS A 73 1.85 21.73 -5.02
CA LYS A 73 2.34 22.29 -6.31
C LYS A 73 3.87 22.22 -6.45
N GLU A 74 4.60 22.24 -5.32
CA GLU A 74 6.05 22.15 -5.31
C GLU A 74 6.59 20.73 -5.55
N VAL A 75 5.71 19.73 -5.51
CA VAL A 75 6.11 18.32 -5.63
C VAL A 75 6.03 17.86 -7.09
N GLU A 76 7.13 17.35 -7.63
CA GLU A 76 7.21 16.86 -9.02
C GLU A 76 6.56 15.47 -9.21
N GLY A 77 6.43 14.69 -8.14
CA GLY A 77 5.84 13.37 -8.19
C GLY A 77 4.32 13.41 -8.34
N ALA A 78 3.73 12.28 -8.66
CA ALA A 78 2.29 12.12 -8.80
C ALA A 78 1.74 11.04 -7.88
N LEU A 79 0.51 11.23 -7.40
CA LEU A 79 -0.21 10.27 -6.59
C LEU A 79 -1.51 9.85 -7.29
N ILE A 80 -1.72 8.55 -7.41
CA ILE A 80 -2.96 7.95 -7.89
C ILE A 80 -3.49 7.05 -6.77
N VAL A 81 -4.60 7.42 -6.15
CA VAL A 81 -5.28 6.59 -5.14
C VAL A 81 -6.45 5.89 -5.80
N LYS A 82 -6.56 4.59 -5.58
CA LYS A 82 -7.67 3.77 -6.07
C LYS A 82 -8.22 2.89 -4.96
N GLU A 83 -9.47 3.12 -4.62
CA GLU A 83 -10.21 2.30 -3.65
C GLU A 83 -10.82 1.08 -4.34
N TYR A 84 -10.73 -0.05 -3.67
CA TYR A 84 -11.48 -1.26 -3.97
C TYR A 84 -12.13 -1.80 -2.68
N PRO A 85 -13.38 -2.24 -2.72
CA PRO A 85 -13.98 -2.95 -1.58
C PRO A 85 -13.17 -4.20 -1.21
N THR A 86 -13.13 -4.52 0.07
CA THR A 86 -12.46 -5.72 0.57
C THR A 86 -12.89 -6.97 -0.22
N LYS A 87 -11.93 -7.81 -0.60
CA LYS A 87 -12.15 -9.05 -1.39
C LYS A 87 -12.82 -8.85 -2.76
N SER A 88 -12.88 -7.63 -3.29
CA SER A 88 -13.43 -7.36 -4.63
C SER A 88 -12.35 -7.32 -5.72
N ALA A 89 -11.11 -7.00 -5.38
CA ALA A 89 -9.99 -6.91 -6.31
C ALA A 89 -9.02 -8.07 -6.14
N SER A 90 -8.52 -8.61 -7.26
CA SER A 90 -7.42 -9.57 -7.34
C SER A 90 -6.17 -8.88 -7.91
N ILE A 91 -5.02 -9.57 -7.88
CA ILE A 91 -3.80 -9.07 -8.53
C ILE A 91 -4.04 -8.79 -10.01
N ALA A 92 -4.78 -9.63 -10.72
CA ALA A 92 -5.15 -9.39 -12.11
C ALA A 92 -6.01 -8.11 -12.29
N THR A 93 -6.78 -7.71 -11.27
CA THR A 93 -7.52 -6.44 -11.28
C THR A 93 -6.58 -5.25 -11.16
N LEU A 94 -5.59 -5.34 -10.27
CA LEU A 94 -4.55 -4.31 -10.11
C LEU A 94 -3.71 -4.20 -11.38
N ASP A 95 -3.29 -5.33 -11.94
CA ASP A 95 -2.48 -5.39 -13.15
C ASP A 95 -3.16 -4.69 -14.34
N ARG A 96 -4.44 -4.99 -14.61
CA ARG A 96 -5.21 -4.29 -15.65
C ARG A 96 -5.29 -2.79 -15.44
N HIS A 97 -5.39 -2.33 -14.19
CA HIS A 97 -5.39 -0.89 -13.92
C HIS A 97 -4.01 -0.28 -14.19
N LEU A 98 -2.93 -0.96 -13.78
CA LEU A 98 -1.56 -0.51 -14.03
C LEU A 98 -1.23 -0.48 -15.54
N GLU A 99 -1.66 -1.49 -16.31
CA GLU A 99 -1.54 -1.51 -17.77
C GLU A 99 -2.24 -0.31 -18.42
N LYS A 100 -3.45 0.03 -17.94
CA LYS A 100 -4.18 1.21 -18.42
C LYS A 100 -3.44 2.52 -18.10
N LEU A 101 -2.78 2.62 -16.97
CA LEU A 101 -1.96 3.79 -16.63
C LEU A 101 -0.70 3.84 -17.52
N ALA A 102 -0.01 2.71 -17.69
CA ALA A 102 1.16 2.61 -18.54
C ALA A 102 0.85 2.94 -20.01
N SER A 103 -0.30 2.48 -20.54
CA SER A 103 -0.74 2.79 -21.91
C SER A 103 -1.03 4.28 -22.13
N ARG A 104 -1.25 5.06 -21.06
CA ARG A 104 -1.38 6.51 -21.08
C ARG A 104 -0.05 7.25 -20.91
N GLY A 105 1.08 6.53 -20.94
CA GLY A 105 2.41 7.10 -20.78
C GLY A 105 2.81 7.38 -19.32
N ILE A 106 2.02 6.92 -18.33
CA ILE A 106 2.35 7.12 -16.92
C ILE A 106 3.41 6.10 -16.50
N LYS A 107 4.60 6.60 -16.14
CA LYS A 107 5.69 5.78 -15.63
C LYS A 107 5.47 5.55 -14.12
N ILE A 108 5.13 4.32 -13.75
CA ILE A 108 4.88 3.93 -12.36
C ILE A 108 6.22 3.83 -11.62
N GLY A 109 6.36 4.54 -10.51
CA GLY A 109 7.59 4.56 -9.70
C GLY A 109 7.50 3.71 -8.44
N THR A 110 6.32 3.58 -7.85
CA THR A 110 6.05 2.79 -6.64
C THR A 110 4.59 2.37 -6.61
N ILE A 111 4.33 1.17 -6.16
CA ILE A 111 2.96 0.66 -5.94
C ILE A 111 2.80 0.41 -4.45
N ILE A 112 1.65 0.81 -3.89
CA ILE A 112 1.26 0.52 -2.51
C ILE A 112 -0.05 -0.25 -2.54
N VAL A 113 -0.13 -1.31 -1.74
CA VAL A 113 -1.34 -2.13 -1.56
C VAL A 113 -1.67 -2.18 -0.07
N ASP A 114 -2.69 -1.47 0.36
CA ASP A 114 -3.09 -1.37 1.78
C ASP A 114 -4.37 -2.15 2.04
N TYR A 115 -4.33 -3.40 2.44
CA TYR A 115 -3.20 -4.31 2.53
C TYR A 115 -3.49 -5.63 1.80
N ALA A 116 -2.44 -6.38 1.47
CA ALA A 116 -2.52 -7.54 0.57
C ALA A 116 -3.47 -8.65 1.03
N ASP A 117 -3.59 -8.91 2.35
CA ASP A 117 -4.45 -9.97 2.90
C ASP A 117 -5.96 -9.72 2.59
N LEU A 118 -6.32 -8.50 2.16
CA LEU A 118 -7.69 -8.13 1.75
C LEU A 118 -7.94 -8.32 0.26
N LEU A 119 -6.94 -8.70 -0.52
CA LEU A 119 -7.11 -9.06 -1.92
C LEU A 119 -7.87 -10.39 -2.04
N LYS A 120 -8.51 -10.56 -3.18
CA LYS A 120 -9.15 -11.81 -3.56
C LYS A 120 -8.14 -12.66 -4.33
N SER A 121 -7.90 -13.90 -3.90
CA SER A 121 -7.18 -14.87 -4.72
C SER A 121 -8.01 -15.26 -5.94
N VAL A 122 -7.35 -15.48 -7.07
CA VAL A 122 -7.97 -15.98 -8.30
C VAL A 122 -8.24 -17.48 -8.17
N THR A 123 -7.37 -18.20 -7.47
CA THR A 123 -7.49 -19.65 -7.23
C THR A 123 -8.11 -19.89 -5.85
N SER A 124 -9.08 -20.79 -5.79
CA SER A 124 -9.66 -21.21 -4.51
C SER A 124 -8.79 -22.30 -3.89
N TYR A 125 -8.24 -22.03 -2.73
CA TYR A 125 -7.46 -22.99 -1.95
C TYR A 125 -8.29 -23.51 -0.78
N LYS A 126 -8.05 -24.76 -0.37
CA LYS A 126 -8.69 -25.35 0.83
C LYS A 126 -8.20 -24.71 2.12
N ASP A 127 -6.96 -24.23 2.12
CA ASP A 127 -6.32 -23.55 3.26
C ASP A 127 -6.04 -22.09 2.89
N LYS A 128 -6.49 -21.18 3.74
CA LYS A 128 -6.30 -19.73 3.58
C LYS A 128 -4.82 -19.34 3.53
N ARG A 129 -3.92 -20.14 4.11
CA ARG A 129 -2.48 -19.91 4.08
C ARG A 129 -1.94 -19.93 2.65
N PHE A 130 -2.29 -20.95 1.88
CA PHE A 130 -1.88 -21.05 0.47
C PHE A 130 -2.51 -19.96 -0.40
N GLU A 131 -3.73 -19.50 -0.06
CA GLU A 131 -4.33 -18.34 -0.72
C GLU A 131 -3.49 -17.09 -0.53
N LEU A 132 -3.03 -16.83 0.70
CA LEU A 132 -2.20 -15.67 1.01
C LEU A 132 -0.81 -15.79 0.36
N GLU A 133 -0.17 -16.94 0.45
CA GLU A 133 1.12 -17.22 -0.19
C GLU A 133 1.07 -16.89 -1.69
N SER A 134 0.05 -17.40 -2.40
CA SER A 134 -0.16 -17.09 -3.82
C SER A 134 -0.29 -15.58 -4.09
N ILE A 135 -1.04 -14.85 -3.25
CA ILE A 135 -1.19 -13.40 -3.39
C ILE A 135 0.16 -12.68 -3.27
N TYR A 136 1.02 -13.08 -2.33
CA TYR A 136 2.33 -12.45 -2.14
C TYR A 136 3.31 -12.80 -3.26
N GLU A 137 3.28 -14.03 -3.78
CA GLU A 137 4.05 -14.43 -4.96
C GLU A 137 3.62 -13.63 -6.20
N GLU A 138 2.31 -13.50 -6.44
CA GLU A 138 1.76 -12.71 -7.54
C GLU A 138 2.13 -11.23 -7.41
N LEU A 139 2.13 -10.64 -6.18
CA LEU A 139 2.60 -9.26 -5.94
C LEU A 139 4.07 -9.10 -6.29
N ARG A 140 4.91 -10.08 -5.95
CA ARG A 140 6.33 -10.07 -6.32
C ARG A 140 6.50 -10.13 -7.84
N GLY A 141 5.74 -10.98 -8.52
CA GLY A 141 5.69 -11.02 -9.99
C GLY A 141 5.28 -9.69 -10.60
N LEU A 142 4.28 -9.02 -9.99
CA LEU A 142 3.82 -7.70 -10.43
C LEU A 142 4.92 -6.62 -10.25
N ALA A 143 5.66 -6.65 -9.14
CA ALA A 143 6.79 -5.74 -8.91
C ALA A 143 7.88 -5.89 -9.99
N GLN A 144 8.20 -7.13 -10.37
CA GLN A 144 9.14 -7.43 -11.44
C GLN A 144 8.62 -6.94 -12.80
N LYS A 145 7.35 -7.21 -13.12
CA LYS A 145 6.70 -6.79 -14.37
C LYS A 145 6.80 -5.28 -14.60
N TYR A 146 6.54 -4.49 -13.56
CA TYR A 146 6.58 -3.01 -13.65
C TYR A 146 7.95 -2.43 -13.28
N SER A 147 8.94 -3.25 -12.93
CA SER A 147 10.28 -2.82 -12.52
C SER A 147 10.26 -1.73 -11.44
N CYS A 148 9.33 -1.81 -10.50
CA CYS A 148 9.18 -0.86 -9.40
C CYS A 148 8.91 -1.58 -8.07
N PRO A 149 9.26 -0.97 -6.92
CA PRO A 149 8.95 -1.55 -5.63
C PRO A 149 7.44 -1.58 -5.37
N ILE A 150 6.98 -2.68 -4.76
CA ILE A 150 5.64 -2.77 -4.18
C ILE A 150 5.77 -2.80 -2.67
N TRP A 151 4.99 -1.98 -1.98
CA TRP A 151 4.87 -2.01 -0.53
C TRP A 151 3.48 -2.45 -0.11
N THR A 152 3.41 -3.36 0.85
CA THR A 152 2.15 -3.79 1.44
C THR A 152 2.29 -3.95 2.95
N ALA A 153 1.21 -4.32 3.61
CA ALA A 153 1.20 -4.64 5.02
C ALA A 153 0.64 -6.05 5.25
N SER A 154 1.00 -6.62 6.39
CA SER A 154 0.40 -7.84 6.92
C SER A 154 0.16 -7.71 8.42
N GLN A 155 -0.87 -8.42 8.91
CA GLN A 155 -1.15 -8.46 10.34
C GLN A 155 -0.38 -9.60 11.00
N THR A 156 0.14 -9.37 12.22
CA THR A 156 0.64 -10.44 13.08
C THR A 156 -0.53 -11.30 13.57
N ASN A 157 -0.24 -12.55 13.93
CA ASN A 157 -1.18 -13.41 14.63
C ASN A 157 -1.47 -12.88 16.06
N ARG A 158 -2.39 -13.54 16.80
CA ARG A 158 -2.80 -13.11 18.14
C ARG A 158 -1.68 -13.09 19.16
N SER A 159 -0.65 -13.93 19.02
CA SER A 159 0.51 -13.94 19.92
C SER A 159 1.40 -12.70 19.82
N GLY A 160 1.38 -12.02 18.66
CA GLY A 160 2.11 -10.77 18.45
C GLY A 160 1.40 -9.51 18.97
N VAL A 161 0.12 -9.61 19.37
CA VAL A 161 -0.68 -8.42 19.74
C VAL A 161 -0.22 -7.77 21.05
N ASN A 162 0.36 -8.54 22.00
CA ASN A 162 0.80 -8.05 23.30
C ASN A 162 2.32 -8.15 23.49
N ALA A 163 3.09 -8.43 22.43
CA ALA A 163 4.53 -8.57 22.54
C ALA A 163 5.21 -7.21 22.36
N GLU A 164 6.10 -6.83 23.28
CA GLU A 164 6.99 -5.66 23.14
C GLU A 164 7.92 -5.82 21.93
N ILE A 165 8.26 -7.06 21.58
CA ILE A 165 9.07 -7.41 20.41
C ILE A 165 8.29 -8.44 19.60
N VAL A 166 8.08 -8.17 18.31
CA VAL A 166 7.46 -9.12 17.38
C VAL A 166 8.50 -10.21 17.07
N THR A 167 8.29 -11.42 17.61
CA THR A 167 9.17 -12.57 17.37
C THR A 167 8.83 -13.26 16.05
N MET A 168 9.75 -14.14 15.57
CA MET A 168 9.54 -14.95 14.37
C MET A 168 8.29 -15.84 14.48
N GLU A 169 7.95 -16.32 15.67
CA GLU A 169 6.73 -17.12 15.91
C GLU A 169 5.45 -16.30 15.70
N ALA A 170 5.46 -15.02 16.11
CA ALA A 170 4.34 -14.10 15.90
C ALA A 170 4.14 -13.74 14.41
N ILE A 171 5.18 -13.94 13.61
CA ILE A 171 5.20 -13.68 12.16
C ILE A 171 5.00 -14.98 11.35
N SER A 172 4.83 -16.14 12.01
CA SER A 172 4.87 -17.44 11.32
C SER A 172 3.89 -17.58 10.13
N GLU A 173 2.73 -16.95 10.20
CA GLU A 173 1.82 -16.84 9.06
C GLU A 173 2.30 -15.81 8.01
N ALA A 174 3.08 -14.82 8.42
CA ALA A 174 3.64 -13.81 7.52
C ALA A 174 4.97 -14.27 6.90
N PHE A 175 5.69 -15.22 7.54
CA PHE A 175 6.97 -15.75 7.06
C PHE A 175 6.84 -16.54 5.76
N ASN A 176 5.73 -17.24 5.57
CA ASN A 176 5.42 -17.90 4.31
C ASN A 176 4.99 -16.89 3.22
N LYS A 177 4.94 -15.58 3.54
CA LYS A 177 4.55 -14.50 2.65
C LYS A 177 5.76 -13.73 2.09
N CYS A 178 6.95 -13.91 2.66
CA CYS A 178 8.22 -13.32 2.21
C CYS A 178 9.10 -14.33 1.49
#